data_6f2336f9290c8cdb1be947be0dd1d255
#
_entry.id   6f2336f9290c8cdb1be947be0dd1d255
#
_cell.length_a   1.000
_cell.length_b   1.000
_cell.length_c   1.000
_cell.angle_alpha   90.00
_cell.angle_beta   90.00
_cell.angle_gamma   90.00
#
_symmetry.space_group_name_H-M   'P 1'
#
loop_
_entity.id
_entity.type
_entity.pdbx_description
1 polymer ?
#
loop_
_entity_poly.entity_id
_entity_poly.type
_entity_poly.pdbx_seq_one_letter_code
_entity_poly.pdbx_strand_id
1 'polypeptide(L)'
;MATRQQAASHYRSLVKAVSWRIVGTLDTFVWSLLITHEPFSAGSIASTELFTKVALYYGHERLWRILPLKAESHLRSFVKAVSWRFVGSLDTFLLSLIITGKLKYAVSIATAEALTKIVLFYLHERAWRLAPWGRLEQPRKADPGLAQAA
;
A
#
# COMPACT_ATOMS: atom_id res chain seq x y z
N MET A 1 -17.16 21.57 15.77
CA MET A 1 -17.55 20.25 15.20
C MET A 1 -16.61 19.80 14.07
N ALA A 2 -16.14 20.68 13.19
CA ALA A 2 -15.22 20.34 12.08
C ALA A 2 -13.92 19.64 12.50
N THR A 3 -13.28 20.02 13.57
CA THR A 3 -12.01 19.47 14.06
C THR A 3 -12.11 18.00 14.51
N ARG A 4 -13.23 17.55 15.10
CA ARG A 4 -13.43 16.15 15.50
C ARG A 4 -13.65 15.22 14.28
N GLN A 5 -14.35 15.70 13.26
CA GLN A 5 -14.59 14.94 12.03
C GLN A 5 -13.30 14.77 11.21
N GLN A 6 -12.46 15.81 11.13
CA GLN A 6 -11.16 15.73 10.49
C GLN A 6 -10.23 14.75 11.21
N ALA A 7 -10.18 14.78 12.56
CA ALA A 7 -9.39 13.84 13.34
C ALA A 7 -9.82 12.39 13.12
N ALA A 8 -11.12 12.08 13.11
CA ALA A 8 -11.63 10.74 12.84
C ALA A 8 -11.22 10.23 11.44
N SER A 9 -11.21 11.10 10.42
CA SER A 9 -10.74 10.79 9.07
C SER A 9 -9.24 10.46 9.05
N HIS A 10 -8.41 11.22 9.77
CA HIS A 10 -6.97 10.98 9.86
C HIS A 10 -6.65 9.65 10.56
N TYR A 11 -7.31 9.34 11.67
CA TYR A 11 -7.14 8.06 12.37
C TYR A 11 -7.51 6.88 11.49
N ARG A 12 -8.62 6.94 10.77
CA ARG A 12 -9.03 5.90 9.84
C ARG A 12 -7.96 5.65 8.77
N SER A 13 -7.43 6.73 8.19
CA SER A 13 -6.38 6.63 7.17
C SER A 13 -5.09 6.03 7.71
N LEU A 14 -4.69 6.40 8.92
CA LEU A 14 -3.51 5.83 9.59
C LEU A 14 -3.69 4.33 9.87
N VAL A 15 -4.80 3.93 10.48
CA VAL A 15 -5.05 2.52 10.80
C VAL A 15 -5.14 1.68 9.53
N LYS A 16 -5.75 2.21 8.47
CA LYS A 16 -5.78 1.58 7.15
C LYS A 16 -4.37 1.41 6.55
N ALA A 17 -3.52 2.43 6.67
CA ALA A 17 -2.14 2.34 6.20
C ALA A 17 -1.31 1.33 6.98
N VAL A 18 -1.45 1.30 8.32
CA VAL A 18 -0.77 0.32 9.18
C VAL A 18 -1.25 -1.09 8.90
N SER A 19 -2.56 -1.32 8.81
CA SER A 19 -3.12 -2.64 8.52
C SER A 19 -2.68 -3.15 7.15
N TRP A 20 -2.59 -2.27 6.14
CA TRP A 20 -2.04 -2.63 4.84
C TRP A 20 -0.55 -3.04 4.92
N ARG A 21 0.23 -2.33 5.73
CA ARG A 21 1.64 -2.70 5.97
C ARG A 21 1.77 -4.08 6.60
N ILE A 22 0.95 -4.38 7.60
CA ILE A 22 0.93 -5.71 8.24
C ILE A 22 0.60 -6.79 7.21
N VAL A 23 -0.49 -6.62 6.45
CA VAL A 23 -0.89 -7.57 5.40
C VAL A 23 0.23 -7.77 4.37
N GLY A 24 0.84 -6.68 3.90
CA GLY A 24 1.92 -6.75 2.93
C GLY A 24 3.17 -7.44 3.45
N THR A 25 3.55 -7.21 4.71
CA THR A 25 4.71 -7.87 5.33
C THR A 25 4.45 -9.37 5.55
N LEU A 26 3.23 -9.73 5.96
CA LEU A 26 2.83 -11.13 6.09
C LEU A 26 2.82 -11.86 4.74
N ASP A 27 2.36 -11.22 3.67
CA ASP A 27 2.40 -11.78 2.31
C ASP A 27 3.84 -12.09 1.88
N THR A 28 4.76 -11.15 2.05
CA THR A 28 6.18 -11.36 1.76
C THR A 28 6.78 -12.47 2.61
N PHE A 29 6.48 -12.51 3.91
CA PHE A 29 6.94 -13.58 4.79
C PHE A 29 6.44 -14.96 4.36
N VAL A 30 5.14 -15.08 4.05
CA VAL A 30 4.52 -16.34 3.62
C VAL A 30 5.15 -16.83 2.32
N TRP A 31 5.26 -15.99 1.29
CA TRP A 31 5.87 -16.39 0.02
C TRP A 31 7.35 -16.74 0.18
N SER A 32 8.08 -15.96 0.94
CA SER A 32 9.49 -16.25 1.23
C SER A 32 9.64 -17.58 1.95
N LEU A 33 8.79 -17.86 2.94
CA LEU A 33 8.81 -19.13 3.67
C LEU A 33 8.46 -20.33 2.78
N LEU A 34 7.41 -20.21 1.96
CA LEU A 34 6.97 -21.27 1.05
C LEU A 34 8.02 -21.60 -0.04
N ILE A 35 8.78 -20.60 -0.48
CA ILE A 35 9.75 -20.77 -1.56
C ILE A 35 11.13 -21.18 -1.01
N THR A 36 11.55 -20.61 0.11
CA THR A 36 12.88 -20.91 0.69
C THR A 36 12.87 -22.12 1.62
N HIS A 37 11.73 -22.42 2.24
CA HIS A 37 11.56 -23.38 3.34
C HIS A 37 12.43 -23.05 4.58
N GLU A 38 12.89 -21.80 4.69
CA GLU A 38 13.76 -21.34 5.79
C GLU A 38 13.11 -20.14 6.52
N PRO A 39 12.63 -20.32 7.76
CA PRO A 39 11.98 -19.24 8.52
C PRO A 39 12.89 -18.03 8.76
N PHE A 40 14.20 -18.25 8.96
CA PHE A 40 15.14 -17.16 9.17
C PHE A 40 15.30 -16.28 7.92
N SER A 41 15.46 -16.88 6.74
CA SER A 41 15.52 -16.16 5.47
C SER A 41 14.22 -15.41 5.20
N ALA A 42 13.06 -16.05 5.43
CA ALA A 42 11.75 -15.45 5.25
C ALA A 42 11.55 -14.23 6.17
N GLY A 43 11.89 -14.37 7.45
CA GLY A 43 11.82 -13.28 8.43
C GLY A 43 12.77 -12.13 8.08
N SER A 44 13.97 -12.44 7.63
CA SER A 44 14.96 -11.44 7.22
C SER A 44 14.51 -10.66 5.98
N ILE A 45 13.95 -11.33 4.97
CA ILE A 45 13.40 -10.68 3.78
C ILE A 45 12.25 -9.75 4.18
N ALA A 46 11.24 -10.26 4.89
CA ALA A 46 10.05 -9.50 5.24
C ALA A 46 10.34 -8.30 6.14
N SER A 47 11.22 -8.45 7.13
CA SER A 47 11.59 -7.35 8.03
C SER A 47 12.44 -6.30 7.33
N THR A 48 13.44 -6.70 6.55
CA THR A 48 14.28 -5.75 5.79
C THR A 48 13.46 -4.99 4.76
N GLU A 49 12.56 -5.67 4.05
CA GLU A 49 11.64 -5.06 3.09
C GLU A 49 10.77 -3.97 3.72
N LEU A 50 10.33 -4.16 4.97
CA LEU A 50 9.54 -3.14 5.66
C LEU A 50 10.28 -1.80 5.76
N PHE A 51 11.57 -1.83 6.07
CA PHE A 51 12.41 -0.63 6.20
C PHE A 51 12.81 -0.06 4.84
N THR A 52 13.28 -0.91 3.92
CA THR A 52 13.71 -0.46 2.58
C THR A 52 12.56 0.18 1.81
N LYS A 53 11.36 -0.38 1.87
CA LYS A 53 10.18 0.21 1.20
C LYS A 53 9.78 1.57 1.78
N VAL A 54 9.98 1.83 3.07
CA VAL A 54 9.75 3.18 3.62
C VAL A 54 10.75 4.17 3.04
N ALA A 55 12.04 3.82 3.03
CA ALA A 55 13.10 4.66 2.50
C ALA A 55 12.93 4.92 0.98
N LEU A 56 12.65 3.85 0.22
CA LEU A 56 12.41 3.93 -1.23
C LEU A 56 11.17 4.75 -1.56
N TYR A 57 10.10 4.62 -0.77
CA TYR A 57 8.90 5.45 -0.97
C TYR A 57 9.21 6.93 -0.78
N TYR A 58 9.96 7.27 0.27
CA TYR A 58 10.37 8.65 0.50
C TYR A 58 11.21 9.20 -0.67
N GLY A 59 12.20 8.44 -1.13
CA GLY A 59 13.02 8.83 -2.28
C GLY A 59 12.23 8.96 -3.57
N HIS A 60 11.36 7.98 -3.86
CA HIS A 60 10.48 7.99 -5.02
C HIS A 60 9.53 9.20 -5.01
N GLU A 61 8.91 9.49 -3.86
CA GLU A 61 8.04 10.65 -3.70
C GLU A 61 8.81 11.97 -3.93
N ARG A 62 10.04 12.03 -3.43
CA ARG A 62 10.90 13.20 -3.60
C ARG A 62 11.28 13.40 -5.07
N LEU A 63 11.63 12.32 -5.76
CA LEU A 63 11.96 12.34 -7.20
C LEU A 63 10.76 12.84 -8.02
N TRP A 64 9.55 12.36 -7.73
CA TRP A 64 8.34 12.77 -8.44
C TRP A 64 7.94 14.24 -8.21
N ARG A 65 8.41 14.87 -7.11
CA ARG A 65 8.20 16.32 -6.90
C ARG A 65 9.09 17.19 -7.79
N ILE A 66 10.26 16.70 -8.17
CA ILE A 66 11.24 17.43 -8.98
C ILE A 66 10.89 17.33 -10.47
N LEU A 67 10.18 16.28 -10.89
CA LEU A 67 9.82 16.08 -12.30
C LEU A 67 8.82 17.15 -12.78
N PRO A 68 9.10 17.85 -13.90
CA PRO A 68 8.28 18.95 -14.42
C PRO A 68 7.02 18.47 -15.15
N LEU A 69 6.32 17.51 -14.61
CA LEU A 69 5.05 17.01 -15.15
C LEU A 69 3.88 17.75 -14.53
N LYS A 70 2.87 18.11 -15.33
CA LYS A 70 1.65 18.78 -14.83
C LYS A 70 1.06 18.02 -13.64
N ALA A 71 0.92 18.71 -12.51
CA ALA A 71 0.61 18.10 -11.21
C ALA A 71 -0.70 17.29 -11.19
N GLU A 72 -1.69 17.67 -11.98
CA GLU A 72 -3.06 17.13 -11.93
C GLU A 72 -3.42 16.21 -13.11
N SER A 73 -2.43 15.70 -13.87
CA SER A 73 -2.75 14.81 -14.99
C SER A 73 -2.97 13.37 -14.50
N HIS A 74 -4.04 12.72 -15.00
CA HIS A 74 -4.28 11.29 -14.77
C HIS A 74 -3.09 10.44 -15.19
N LEU A 75 -2.39 10.82 -16.27
CA LEU A 75 -1.19 10.15 -16.76
C LEU A 75 -0.06 10.19 -15.73
N ARG A 76 0.17 11.33 -15.06
CA ARG A 76 1.20 11.43 -14.01
C ARG A 76 0.90 10.48 -12.85
N SER A 77 -0.34 10.43 -12.40
CA SER A 77 -0.75 9.53 -11.32
C SER A 77 -0.59 8.07 -11.70
N PHE A 78 -0.93 7.72 -12.94
CA PHE A 78 -0.78 6.37 -13.47
C PHE A 78 0.69 5.96 -13.56
N VAL A 79 1.54 6.79 -14.21
CA VAL A 79 2.98 6.49 -14.35
C VAL A 79 3.67 6.43 -12.99
N LYS A 80 3.30 7.29 -12.04
CA LYS A 80 3.78 7.24 -10.67
C LYS A 80 3.41 5.92 -9.97
N ALA A 81 2.19 5.45 -10.15
CA ALA A 81 1.74 4.18 -9.56
C ALA A 81 2.50 2.99 -10.18
N VAL A 82 2.67 2.97 -11.50
CA VAL A 82 3.42 1.91 -12.22
C VAL A 82 4.89 1.91 -11.81
N SER A 83 5.53 3.08 -11.78
CA SER A 83 6.95 3.20 -11.38
C SER A 83 7.16 2.77 -9.93
N TRP A 84 6.23 3.10 -9.03
CA TRP A 84 6.30 2.63 -7.64
C TRP A 84 6.17 1.10 -7.55
N ARG A 85 5.29 0.49 -8.35
CA ARG A 85 5.16 -0.98 -8.41
C ARG A 85 6.46 -1.62 -8.87
N PHE A 86 7.08 -1.07 -9.91
CA PHE A 86 8.35 -1.56 -10.42
C PHE A 86 9.46 -1.46 -9.37
N VAL A 87 9.63 -0.29 -8.73
CA VAL A 87 10.62 -0.08 -7.66
C VAL A 87 10.39 -1.06 -6.50
N GLY A 88 9.13 -1.24 -6.07
CA GLY A 88 8.79 -2.17 -5.01
C GLY A 88 9.08 -3.63 -5.33
N SER A 89 8.82 -4.09 -6.56
CA SER A 89 9.14 -5.45 -6.98
C SER A 89 10.65 -5.68 -7.14
N LEU A 90 11.36 -4.65 -7.62
CA LEU A 90 12.83 -4.69 -7.72
C LEU A 90 13.48 -4.79 -6.32
N ASP A 91 12.96 -4.06 -5.34
CA ASP A 91 13.40 -4.13 -3.95
C ASP A 91 13.28 -5.55 -3.40
N THR A 92 12.10 -6.16 -3.50
CA THR A 92 11.87 -7.55 -3.06
C THR A 92 12.79 -8.53 -3.79
N PHE A 93 12.97 -8.36 -5.09
CA PHE A 93 13.87 -9.19 -5.89
C PHE A 93 15.32 -9.10 -5.39
N LEU A 94 15.83 -7.87 -5.22
CA LEU A 94 17.22 -7.65 -4.77
C LEU A 94 17.43 -8.16 -3.34
N LEU A 95 16.53 -7.88 -2.41
CA LEU A 95 16.61 -8.39 -1.04
C LEU A 95 16.60 -9.91 -1.00
N SER A 96 15.68 -10.53 -1.73
CA SER A 96 15.59 -11.99 -1.81
C SER A 96 16.84 -12.60 -2.42
N LEU A 97 17.42 -11.96 -3.45
CA LEU A 97 18.67 -12.40 -4.07
C LEU A 97 19.86 -12.30 -3.10
N ILE A 98 20.00 -11.17 -2.40
CA ILE A 98 21.09 -10.92 -1.45
C ILE A 98 21.00 -11.90 -0.28
N ILE A 99 19.81 -12.09 0.29
CA ILE A 99 19.62 -12.93 1.49
C ILE A 99 19.73 -14.42 1.17
N THR A 100 19.18 -14.86 0.03
CA THR A 100 19.16 -16.29 -0.32
C THR A 100 20.32 -16.74 -1.20
N GLY A 101 20.97 -15.83 -1.90
CA GLY A 101 22.00 -16.13 -2.90
C GLY A 101 21.49 -16.88 -4.14
N LYS A 102 20.17 -17.07 -4.29
CA LYS A 102 19.57 -17.91 -5.33
C LYS A 102 18.62 -17.10 -6.22
N LEU A 103 19.02 -16.91 -7.48
CA LEU A 103 18.23 -16.19 -8.48
C LEU A 103 16.80 -16.74 -8.63
N LYS A 104 16.67 -18.07 -8.62
CA LYS A 104 15.35 -18.74 -8.73
C LYS A 104 14.42 -18.28 -7.60
N TYR A 105 14.90 -18.23 -6.36
CA TYR A 105 14.10 -17.79 -5.23
C TYR A 105 13.71 -16.31 -5.36
N ALA A 106 14.66 -15.46 -5.73
CA ALA A 106 14.43 -14.03 -5.89
C ALA A 106 13.34 -13.73 -6.94
N VAL A 107 13.41 -14.37 -8.11
CA VAL A 107 12.40 -14.24 -9.16
C VAL A 107 11.05 -14.76 -8.69
N SER A 108 11.01 -15.94 -8.07
CA SER A 108 9.76 -16.57 -7.63
C SER A 108 9.08 -15.74 -6.54
N ILE A 109 9.81 -15.25 -5.53
CA ILE A 109 9.26 -14.43 -4.44
C ILE A 109 8.73 -13.12 -4.99
N ALA A 110 9.52 -12.38 -5.78
CA ALA A 110 9.13 -11.09 -6.33
C ALA A 110 7.89 -11.20 -7.24
N THR A 111 7.81 -12.27 -8.05
CA THR A 111 6.67 -12.49 -8.95
C THR A 111 5.41 -12.86 -8.16
N ALA A 112 5.51 -13.82 -7.24
CA ALA A 112 4.39 -14.23 -6.40
C ALA A 112 3.82 -13.05 -5.60
N GLU A 113 4.70 -12.30 -4.95
CA GLU A 113 4.33 -11.10 -4.19
C GLU A 113 3.66 -10.02 -5.07
N ALA A 114 4.19 -9.77 -6.26
CA ALA A 114 3.62 -8.76 -7.15
C ALA A 114 2.17 -9.11 -7.55
N LEU A 115 1.88 -10.40 -7.76
CA LEU A 115 0.54 -10.87 -8.11
C LEU A 115 -0.40 -10.87 -6.90
N THR A 116 0.03 -11.43 -5.78
CA THR A 116 -0.83 -11.53 -4.59
C THR A 116 -1.15 -10.17 -3.99
N LYS A 117 -0.22 -9.23 -3.99
CA LYS A 117 -0.47 -7.87 -3.49
C LYS A 117 -1.55 -7.11 -4.25
N ILE A 118 -1.79 -7.43 -5.53
CA ILE A 118 -2.93 -6.85 -6.26
C ILE A 118 -4.25 -7.35 -5.67
N VAL A 119 -4.35 -8.67 -5.48
CA VAL A 119 -5.56 -9.29 -4.92
C VAL A 119 -5.78 -8.86 -3.47
N LEU A 120 -4.72 -8.92 -2.65
CA LEU A 120 -4.78 -8.53 -1.25
C LEU A 120 -5.15 -7.06 -1.07
N PHE A 121 -4.65 -6.17 -1.93
CA PHE A 121 -5.03 -4.77 -1.90
C PHE A 121 -6.52 -4.58 -2.19
N TYR A 122 -7.04 -5.27 -3.19
CA TYR A 122 -8.47 -5.23 -3.51
C TYR A 122 -9.32 -5.74 -2.34
N LEU A 123 -8.95 -6.87 -1.75
CA LEU A 123 -9.66 -7.45 -0.61
C LEU A 123 -9.60 -6.55 0.63
N HIS A 124 -8.43 -6.01 0.94
CA HIS A 124 -8.22 -5.07 2.03
C HIS A 124 -9.05 -3.80 1.85
N GLU A 125 -9.06 -3.23 0.65
CA GLU A 125 -9.89 -2.07 0.33
C GLU A 125 -11.38 -2.38 0.49
N ARG A 126 -11.80 -3.57 0.08
CA ARG A 126 -13.18 -4.03 0.22
C ARG A 126 -13.57 -4.21 1.68
N ALA A 127 -12.70 -4.84 2.48
CA ALA A 127 -12.92 -4.99 3.93
C ALA A 127 -13.07 -3.64 4.63
N TRP A 128 -12.21 -2.66 4.29
CA TRP A 128 -12.30 -1.31 4.85
C TRP A 128 -13.56 -0.54 4.43
N ARG A 129 -14.16 -0.85 3.28
CA ARG A 129 -15.47 -0.29 2.89
C ARG A 129 -16.61 -0.81 3.76
N LEU A 130 -16.50 -2.03 4.26
CA LEU A 130 -17.50 -2.63 5.14
C LEU A 130 -17.38 -2.13 6.58
N ALA A 131 -16.20 -1.71 7.02
CA ALA A 131 -15.97 -1.19 8.36
C ALA A 131 -16.67 0.18 8.56
N PRO A 132 -17.66 0.29 9.48
CA PRO A 132 -18.43 1.53 9.68
C PRO A 132 -17.62 2.60 10.43
N TRP A 133 -16.56 2.17 11.12
CA TRP A 133 -15.76 3.01 12.00
C TRP A 133 -15.03 4.14 11.26
N GLY A 134 -15.13 5.37 11.81
CA GLY A 134 -14.40 6.55 11.31
C GLY A 134 -14.85 7.03 9.92
N ARG A 135 -16.05 6.65 9.45
CA ARG A 135 -16.67 7.26 8.27
C ARG A 135 -17.10 8.69 8.61
N LEU A 136 -16.79 9.62 7.72
CA LEU A 136 -17.42 10.93 7.78
C LEU A 136 -18.90 10.76 7.44
N GLU A 137 -19.79 11.17 8.34
CA GLU A 137 -21.19 11.33 7.98
C GLU A 137 -21.28 12.36 6.85
N GLN A 138 -21.75 11.93 5.70
CA GLN A 138 -22.08 12.90 4.66
C GLN A 138 -23.22 13.77 5.18
N PRO A 139 -23.13 15.11 5.06
CA PRO A 139 -24.24 15.96 5.40
C PRO A 139 -25.49 15.42 4.67
N ARG A 140 -26.54 15.10 5.42
CA ARG A 140 -27.82 14.70 4.83
C ARG A 140 -28.17 15.80 3.82
N LYS A 141 -28.24 15.44 2.54
CA LYS A 141 -28.73 16.38 1.52
C LYS A 141 -30.00 16.98 2.06
N ALA A 142 -30.04 18.31 2.20
CA ALA A 142 -31.24 19.00 2.62
C ALA A 142 -32.39 18.53 1.68
N ASP A 143 -33.49 18.08 2.28
CA ASP A 143 -34.64 17.62 1.54
C ASP A 143 -35.17 18.81 0.76
N PRO A 144 -35.18 18.80 -0.59
CA PRO A 144 -35.64 19.93 -1.38
C PRO A 144 -37.11 20.27 -1.09
N GLY A 145 -37.87 19.33 -0.50
CA GLY A 145 -39.26 19.54 -0.11
C GLY A 145 -39.48 20.52 1.03
N LEU A 146 -38.49 20.70 1.92
CA LEU A 146 -38.61 21.66 3.03
C LEU A 146 -38.34 23.11 2.61
N ALA A 147 -37.65 23.33 1.48
CA ALA A 147 -37.37 24.66 0.95
C ALA A 147 -38.56 25.26 0.16
N GLN A 148 -39.61 24.46 -0.16
CA GLN A 148 -40.78 24.91 -0.90
C GLN A 148 -42.00 25.18 0.02
N ALA A 149 -41.86 24.95 1.33
CA ALA A 149 -42.96 25.12 2.30
C ALA A 149 -42.82 26.39 3.17
N ALA A 150 -41.84 27.24 2.89
CA ALA A 150 -41.59 28.54 3.54
C ALA A 150 -41.70 29.68 2.53
#